data_3c73b50d0e6edb2efea4f99340a126d8
#
_entry.id   3c73b50d0e6edb2efea4f99340a126d8
#
_cell.length_a   1.000
_cell.length_b   1.000
_cell.length_c   1.000
_cell.angle_alpha   90.00
_cell.angle_beta   90.00
_cell.angle_gamma   90.00
#
_symmetry.space_group_name_H-M   'P 1'
#
loop_
_entity.id
_entity.type
_entity.pdbx_description
1 polymer ?
#
loop_
_entity_poly.entity_id
_entity_poly.type
_entity_poly.pdbx_seq_one_letter_code
_entity_poly.pdbx_strand_id
1 'polypeptide(L)'
;MGTIYILGAGFSKTCRIATDMEMLDSLNPILKATAGQGGEEPRTTIEYLREQNFHNRQEVSFELFMSTLSSLKFFSEYLESKRKIFREEEREIRKALRTYLQSCVHRVNWQNEGKIILDFLRRVDWKHDFILTFNYDLLLETAAKRLDLDVGERILHLHGAINEKNLAWPTYTKFAYGTTKMPLAPRWKRAYEILRNQATIDKLVFIGYSMPPSDLETKSLFNYADWINRMSGPSYEGKRVPAVKHYSYPIFVVNPSKKIAKNYGFFRQDPVFLALTLEKWLKKPCFAEHH
;
A
#
# COMPACT_ATOMS: atom_id res chain seq x y z
N MET A 1 9.97 15.93 -16.63
CA MET A 1 9.77 14.56 -16.22
C MET A 1 9.56 14.53 -14.72
N GLY A 2 8.99 13.50 -14.14
CA GLY A 2 8.65 13.44 -12.72
C GLY A 2 9.02 12.13 -12.07
N THR A 3 9.16 12.17 -10.75
CA THR A 3 9.37 10.97 -9.92
C THR A 3 8.04 10.37 -9.52
N ILE A 4 7.93 9.04 -9.56
CA ILE A 4 6.82 8.34 -8.94
C ILE A 4 7.31 7.73 -7.63
N TYR A 5 6.78 8.21 -6.53
CA TYR A 5 7.04 7.67 -5.20
C TYR A 5 6.00 6.59 -4.88
N ILE A 6 6.46 5.43 -4.45
CA ILE A 6 5.61 4.31 -4.04
C ILE A 6 5.83 4.07 -2.56
N LEU A 7 4.79 4.34 -1.75
CA LEU A 7 4.91 4.32 -0.30
C LEU A 7 4.18 3.11 0.30
N GLY A 8 4.84 2.44 1.23
CA GLY A 8 4.23 1.37 2.02
C GLY A 8 4.30 1.65 3.52
N ALA A 9 3.86 0.69 4.33
CA ALA A 9 3.70 0.84 5.78
C ALA A 9 4.98 1.29 6.52
N GLY A 10 6.16 0.93 6.00
CA GLY A 10 7.42 1.39 6.57
C GLY A 10 7.66 2.90 6.45
N PHE A 11 6.96 3.59 5.53
CA PHE A 11 6.97 5.05 5.47
C PHE A 11 6.27 5.63 6.70
N SER A 12 5.07 5.17 7.01
CA SER A 12 4.27 5.64 8.16
C SER A 12 4.84 5.18 9.50
N LYS A 13 5.66 4.11 9.52
CA LYS A 13 6.35 3.64 10.72
C LYS A 13 7.29 4.70 11.32
N THR A 14 7.81 5.62 10.50
CA THR A 14 8.62 6.75 11.00
C THR A 14 7.85 7.62 11.99
N CYS A 15 6.52 7.66 11.87
CA CYS A 15 5.62 8.35 12.79
C CYS A 15 4.94 7.39 13.78
N ARG A 16 5.53 6.22 14.05
CA ARG A 16 5.03 5.21 14.99
C ARG A 16 3.65 4.65 14.63
N ILE A 17 3.24 4.75 13.37
CA ILE A 17 2.06 4.06 12.88
C ILE A 17 2.45 2.60 12.63
N ALA A 18 1.68 1.67 13.19
CA ALA A 18 1.98 0.25 13.13
C ALA A 18 2.07 -0.28 11.69
N THR A 19 3.00 -1.18 11.48
CA THR A 19 3.07 -1.99 10.26
C THR A 19 2.10 -3.16 10.32
N ASP A 20 1.99 -3.94 9.25
CA ASP A 20 1.08 -5.07 9.12
C ASP A 20 1.11 -6.03 10.33
N MET A 21 2.32 -6.43 10.79
CA MET A 21 2.49 -7.34 11.92
C MET A 21 2.04 -6.72 13.26
N GLU A 22 2.31 -5.44 13.46
CA GLU A 22 2.01 -4.73 14.71
C GLU A 22 0.55 -4.27 14.77
N MET A 23 -0.12 -4.21 13.63
CA MET A 23 -1.48 -3.66 13.50
C MET A 23 -2.52 -4.54 14.21
N LEU A 24 -2.43 -5.85 14.08
CA LEU A 24 -3.34 -6.78 14.76
C LEU A 24 -3.27 -6.65 16.29
N ASP A 25 -2.06 -6.53 16.83
CA ASP A 25 -1.89 -6.35 18.26
C ASP A 25 -2.47 -5.02 18.74
N SER A 26 -2.33 -3.98 17.92
CA SER A 26 -2.89 -2.65 18.19
C SER A 26 -4.42 -2.61 18.08
N LEU A 27 -5.02 -3.41 17.22
CA LEU A 27 -6.47 -3.48 17.03
C LEU A 27 -7.17 -4.38 18.04
N ASN A 28 -6.50 -5.42 18.54
CA ASN A 28 -7.10 -6.42 19.41
C ASN A 28 -7.79 -5.84 20.68
N PRO A 29 -7.19 -4.89 21.44
CA PRO A 29 -7.86 -4.28 22.58
C PRO A 29 -9.15 -3.54 22.20
N ILE A 30 -9.15 -2.89 21.03
CA ILE A 30 -10.31 -2.13 20.53
C ILE A 30 -11.43 -3.09 20.16
N LEU A 31 -11.11 -4.19 19.48
CA LEU A 31 -12.07 -5.23 19.09
C LEU A 31 -12.66 -5.94 20.30
N LYS A 32 -11.86 -6.23 21.32
CA LYS A 32 -12.36 -6.80 22.59
C LYS A 32 -13.32 -5.86 23.32
N ALA A 33 -13.02 -4.57 23.35
CA ALA A 33 -13.88 -3.58 23.98
C ALA A 33 -15.24 -3.42 23.28
N THR A 34 -15.29 -3.66 21.96
CA THR A 34 -16.55 -3.59 21.19
C THR A 34 -17.37 -4.89 21.28
N ALA A 35 -16.72 -6.04 21.46
CA ALA A 35 -17.39 -7.34 21.57
C ALA A 35 -18.06 -7.57 22.95
N GLY A 36 -17.55 -6.94 24.00
CA GLY A 36 -17.96 -7.19 25.40
C GLY A 36 -19.34 -6.67 25.82
N GLN A 37 -20.15 -6.13 24.91
CA GLN A 37 -21.50 -5.64 25.24
C GLN A 37 -22.62 -6.69 25.12
N GLY A 38 -22.33 -7.92 24.81
CA GLY A 38 -23.33 -8.97 24.47
C GLY A 38 -23.28 -10.31 25.21
N GLY A 39 -22.71 -10.39 26.40
CA GLY A 39 -22.99 -11.51 27.37
C GLY A 39 -22.35 -12.89 27.14
N GLU A 40 -21.96 -13.29 25.95
CA GLU A 40 -21.06 -14.41 25.65
C GLU A 40 -19.93 -13.85 24.80
N GLU A 41 -18.68 -14.02 25.26
CA GLU A 41 -17.52 -13.58 24.46
C GLU A 41 -17.52 -14.35 23.13
N PRO A 42 -17.88 -13.73 22.00
CA PRO A 42 -17.65 -14.38 20.73
C PRO A 42 -16.14 -14.50 20.60
N ARG A 43 -15.63 -15.73 20.50
CA ARG A 43 -14.23 -15.94 20.07
C ARG A 43 -14.07 -15.16 18.78
N THR A 44 -13.29 -14.09 18.84
CA THR A 44 -13.05 -13.28 17.66
C THR A 44 -12.33 -14.15 16.63
N THR A 45 -12.54 -13.89 15.35
CA THR A 45 -11.77 -14.57 14.29
C THR A 45 -10.26 -14.45 14.54
N ILE A 46 -9.81 -13.36 15.21
CA ILE A 46 -8.42 -13.17 15.62
C ILE A 46 -7.97 -14.23 16.62
N GLU A 47 -8.79 -14.52 17.65
CA GLU A 47 -8.46 -15.53 18.67
C GLU A 47 -8.45 -16.92 18.04
N TYR A 48 -9.45 -17.22 17.21
CA TYR A 48 -9.50 -18.47 16.46
C TYR A 48 -8.25 -18.67 15.60
N LEU A 49 -7.83 -17.66 14.84
CA LEU A 49 -6.63 -17.76 14.01
C LEU A 49 -5.36 -17.89 14.83
N ARG A 50 -5.26 -17.19 15.96
CA ARG A 50 -4.11 -17.33 16.88
C ARG A 50 -4.03 -18.73 17.46
N GLU A 51 -5.15 -19.32 17.86
CA GLU A 51 -5.20 -20.71 18.33
C GLU A 51 -4.76 -21.67 17.23
N GLN A 52 -5.27 -21.53 16.01
CA GLN A 52 -4.91 -22.39 14.89
C GLN A 52 -3.43 -22.26 14.50
N ASN A 53 -2.88 -21.03 14.48
CA ASN A 53 -1.50 -20.78 14.10
C ASN A 53 -0.50 -21.02 15.25
N PHE A 54 -0.95 -21.03 16.51
CA PHE A 54 -0.11 -21.43 17.66
C PHE A 54 0.42 -22.84 17.49
N HIS A 55 -0.37 -23.75 16.97
CA HIS A 55 0.06 -25.12 16.66
C HIS A 55 1.08 -25.17 15.51
N ASN A 56 1.04 -24.21 14.58
CA ASN A 56 1.90 -24.15 13.41
C ASN A 56 3.09 -23.20 13.58
N ARG A 57 3.26 -22.53 14.73
CA ARG A 57 4.30 -21.52 15.01
C ARG A 57 4.38 -20.39 13.96
N GLN A 58 3.28 -20.07 13.32
CA GLN A 58 3.20 -18.97 12.38
C GLN A 58 2.64 -17.73 13.06
N GLU A 59 3.32 -16.60 12.86
CA GLU A 59 2.80 -15.31 13.31
C GLU A 59 1.63 -14.89 12.42
N VAL A 60 0.53 -14.46 13.05
CA VAL A 60 -0.66 -13.99 12.33
C VAL A 60 -0.46 -12.51 11.96
N SER A 61 -0.27 -12.24 10.68
CA SER A 61 -0.24 -10.87 10.17
C SER A 61 -1.67 -10.33 9.97
N PHE A 62 -1.82 -9.02 9.92
CA PHE A 62 -3.10 -8.38 9.57
C PHE A 62 -3.60 -8.82 8.18
N GLU A 63 -2.67 -9.00 7.24
CA GLU A 63 -2.98 -9.50 5.91
C GLU A 63 -3.54 -10.92 5.92
N LEU A 64 -2.90 -11.84 6.66
CA LEU A 64 -3.39 -13.22 6.81
C LEU A 64 -4.78 -13.22 7.46
N PHE A 65 -4.96 -12.43 8.52
CA PHE A 65 -6.24 -12.27 9.18
C PHE A 65 -7.34 -11.78 8.23
N MET A 66 -7.10 -10.71 7.47
CA MET A 66 -8.07 -10.17 6.53
C MET A 66 -8.34 -11.13 5.36
N SER A 67 -7.35 -11.88 4.91
CA SER A 67 -7.51 -12.92 3.89
C SER A 67 -8.42 -14.04 4.39
N THR A 68 -8.22 -14.50 5.62
CA THR A 68 -9.07 -15.53 6.22
C THR A 68 -10.49 -15.03 6.43
N LEU A 69 -10.66 -13.82 6.97
CA LEU A 69 -11.99 -13.23 7.15
C LEU A 69 -12.73 -13.09 5.81
N SER A 70 -12.04 -12.65 4.76
CA SER A 70 -12.61 -12.54 3.41
C SER A 70 -13.02 -13.89 2.85
N SER A 71 -12.22 -14.93 3.09
CA SER A 71 -12.54 -16.30 2.68
C SER A 71 -13.73 -16.85 3.45
N LEU A 72 -13.78 -16.66 4.77
CA LEU A 72 -14.90 -17.07 5.60
C LEU A 72 -16.20 -16.38 5.18
N LYS A 73 -16.13 -15.10 4.89
CA LYS A 73 -17.27 -14.33 4.35
C LYS A 73 -17.75 -14.92 3.01
N PHE A 74 -16.84 -15.24 2.09
CA PHE A 74 -17.17 -15.86 0.82
C PHE A 74 -17.87 -17.21 1.02
N PHE A 75 -17.28 -18.12 1.80
CA PHE A 75 -17.87 -19.42 2.06
C PHE A 75 -19.20 -19.32 2.80
N SER A 76 -19.36 -18.36 3.72
CA SER A 76 -20.63 -18.13 4.41
C SER A 76 -21.73 -17.61 3.50
N GLU A 77 -21.38 -16.85 2.49
CA GLU A 77 -22.33 -16.43 1.44
C GLU A 77 -22.81 -17.62 0.61
N TYR A 78 -21.96 -18.63 0.44
CA TYR A 78 -22.31 -19.90 -0.23
C TYR A 78 -23.13 -20.84 0.65
N LEU A 79 -22.84 -20.86 1.96
CA LEU A 79 -23.44 -21.81 2.92
C LEU A 79 -24.66 -21.25 3.67
N GLU A 80 -25.12 -20.06 3.35
CA GLU A 80 -26.35 -19.36 3.83
C GLU A 80 -26.47 -19.08 5.33
N SER A 81 -25.74 -19.77 6.21
CA SER A 81 -26.06 -19.81 7.63
C SER A 81 -25.40 -18.76 8.51
N LYS A 82 -24.30 -18.11 8.07
CA LYS A 82 -23.49 -17.19 8.90
C LYS A 82 -23.10 -15.86 8.25
N ARG A 83 -23.78 -15.44 7.18
CA ARG A 83 -23.51 -14.20 6.44
C ARG A 83 -23.43 -12.96 7.32
N LYS A 84 -24.28 -12.89 8.35
CA LYS A 84 -24.44 -11.69 9.16
C LYS A 84 -23.23 -11.45 10.07
N ILE A 85 -22.70 -12.53 10.65
CA ILE A 85 -21.60 -12.46 11.61
C ILE A 85 -20.34 -11.87 10.99
N PHE A 86 -19.87 -12.43 9.88
CA PHE A 86 -18.64 -11.97 9.23
C PHE A 86 -18.73 -10.55 8.62
N ARG A 87 -19.93 -10.13 8.21
CA ARG A 87 -20.15 -8.74 7.78
C ARG A 87 -20.09 -7.75 8.92
N GLU A 88 -20.63 -8.12 10.07
CA GLU A 88 -20.56 -7.31 11.28
C GLU A 88 -19.13 -7.22 11.79
N GLU A 89 -18.41 -8.34 11.85
CA GLU A 89 -17.00 -8.36 12.22
C GLU A 89 -16.14 -7.49 11.28
N GLU A 90 -16.29 -7.61 9.96
CA GLU A 90 -15.60 -6.74 9.00
C GLU A 90 -15.92 -5.25 9.24
N ARG A 91 -17.16 -4.91 9.54
CA ARG A 91 -17.57 -3.55 9.84
C ARG A 91 -16.90 -3.01 11.10
N GLU A 92 -16.86 -3.81 12.16
CA GLU A 92 -16.21 -3.43 13.42
C GLU A 92 -14.69 -3.31 13.26
N ILE A 93 -14.06 -4.18 12.50
CA ILE A 93 -12.64 -4.06 12.14
C ILE A 93 -12.37 -2.76 11.39
N ARG A 94 -13.19 -2.40 10.41
CA ARG A 94 -13.07 -1.13 9.68
C ARG A 94 -13.18 0.06 10.60
N LYS A 95 -14.12 0.02 11.55
CA LYS A 95 -14.31 1.07 12.54
C LYS A 95 -13.11 1.16 13.49
N ALA A 96 -12.64 0.02 14.00
CA ALA A 96 -11.48 -0.05 14.88
C ALA A 96 -10.22 0.46 14.18
N LEU A 97 -9.98 0.03 12.95
CA LEU A 97 -8.85 0.49 12.13
C LEU A 97 -8.91 2.00 11.89
N ARG A 98 -10.09 2.54 11.58
CA ARG A 98 -10.29 3.98 11.42
C ARG A 98 -9.93 4.73 12.68
N THR A 99 -10.48 4.33 13.81
CA THR A 99 -10.21 4.96 15.12
C THR A 99 -8.73 4.90 15.46
N TYR A 100 -8.10 3.76 15.25
CA TYR A 100 -6.68 3.54 15.50
C TYR A 100 -5.82 4.47 14.63
N LEU A 101 -5.97 4.42 13.32
CA LEU A 101 -5.13 5.21 12.39
C LEU A 101 -5.35 6.72 12.55
N GLN A 102 -6.58 7.17 12.76
CA GLN A 102 -6.88 8.59 13.06
C GLN A 102 -6.18 9.02 14.36
N SER A 103 -6.27 8.21 15.41
CA SER A 103 -5.59 8.46 16.68
C SER A 103 -4.06 8.50 16.51
N CYS A 104 -3.47 7.61 15.69
CA CYS A 104 -2.04 7.63 15.41
C CYS A 104 -1.62 8.92 14.71
N VAL A 105 -2.30 9.31 13.63
CA VAL A 105 -2.00 10.54 12.89
C VAL A 105 -2.19 11.79 13.78
N HIS A 106 -3.21 11.80 14.63
CA HIS A 106 -3.46 12.91 15.57
C HIS A 106 -2.33 13.08 16.59
N ARG A 107 -1.74 11.97 17.05
CA ARG A 107 -0.66 11.97 18.05
C ARG A 107 0.73 12.23 17.47
N VAL A 108 0.89 12.34 16.16
CA VAL A 108 2.20 12.63 15.54
C VAL A 108 2.77 13.94 16.07
N ASN A 109 3.98 13.87 16.60
CA ASN A 109 4.74 15.07 16.96
C ASN A 109 5.40 15.64 15.70
N TRP A 110 4.79 16.69 15.14
CA TRP A 110 5.22 17.30 13.88
C TRP A 110 6.54 18.09 13.96
N GLN A 111 7.03 18.35 15.17
CA GLN A 111 8.36 18.96 15.38
C GLN A 111 9.48 17.91 15.40
N ASN A 112 9.15 16.64 15.66
CA ASN A 112 10.09 15.52 15.75
C ASN A 112 9.88 14.52 14.63
N GLU A 113 9.24 13.39 14.92
CA GLU A 113 9.05 12.31 13.93
C GLU A 113 8.27 12.74 12.70
N GLY A 114 7.26 13.60 12.84
CA GLY A 114 6.48 14.14 11.73
C GLY A 114 7.26 15.10 10.83
N LYS A 115 8.34 15.70 11.36
CA LYS A 115 9.22 16.58 10.57
C LYS A 115 9.78 15.85 9.33
N ILE A 116 10.08 14.57 9.47
CA ILE A 116 10.61 13.75 8.36
C ILE A 116 9.62 13.70 7.20
N ILE A 117 8.33 13.61 7.51
CA ILE A 117 7.26 13.59 6.48
C ILE A 117 7.12 14.97 5.83
N LEU A 118 7.19 16.05 6.63
CA LEU A 118 7.19 17.41 6.09
C LEU A 118 8.39 17.65 5.16
N ASP A 119 9.57 17.19 5.56
CA ASP A 119 10.79 17.32 4.76
C ASP A 119 10.73 16.48 3.48
N PHE A 120 10.07 15.31 3.52
CA PHE A 120 9.78 14.53 2.32
C PHE A 120 8.87 15.29 1.36
N LEU A 121 7.72 15.81 1.85
CA LEU A 121 6.75 16.51 0.99
C LEU A 121 7.32 17.81 0.38
N ARG A 122 8.25 18.49 1.06
CA ARG A 122 8.96 19.66 0.50
C ARG A 122 9.87 19.31 -0.66
N ARG A 123 10.28 18.05 -0.82
CA ARG A 123 11.13 17.58 -1.93
C ARG A 123 10.34 17.12 -3.13
N VAL A 124 9.04 16.87 -2.96
CA VAL A 124 8.17 16.45 -4.06
C VAL A 124 7.92 17.64 -4.97
N ASP A 125 8.20 17.48 -6.24
CA ASP A 125 7.79 18.45 -7.27
C ASP A 125 6.32 18.22 -7.61
N TRP A 126 5.44 18.93 -6.92
CA TRP A 126 3.99 18.80 -7.07
C TRP A 126 3.47 19.12 -8.47
N LYS A 127 4.30 19.67 -9.34
CA LYS A 127 3.96 19.89 -10.74
C LYS A 127 4.13 18.62 -11.59
N HIS A 128 5.11 17.78 -11.26
CA HIS A 128 5.49 16.64 -12.09
C HIS A 128 5.43 15.29 -11.39
N ASP A 129 5.65 15.26 -10.07
CA ASP A 129 5.73 14.03 -9.30
C ASP A 129 4.35 13.48 -8.92
N PHE A 130 4.31 12.17 -8.65
CA PHE A 130 3.14 11.48 -8.11
C PHE A 130 3.53 10.61 -6.91
N ILE A 131 2.58 10.45 -5.99
CA ILE A 131 2.69 9.54 -4.87
C ILE A 131 1.62 8.47 -5.00
N LEU A 132 2.05 7.21 -5.14
CA LEU A 132 1.19 6.03 -5.06
C LEU A 132 1.38 5.43 -3.67
N THR A 133 0.37 5.44 -2.84
CA THR A 133 0.48 4.89 -1.49
C THR A 133 -0.43 3.68 -1.30
N PHE A 134 0.10 2.67 -0.62
CA PHE A 134 -0.62 1.50 -0.16
C PHE A 134 -1.07 1.62 1.29
N ASN A 135 -0.72 2.74 1.95
CA ASN A 135 -1.11 3.00 3.32
C ASN A 135 -2.55 3.51 3.40
N TYR A 136 -3.24 3.12 4.46
CA TYR A 136 -4.61 3.54 4.73
C TYR A 136 -4.69 4.87 5.50
N ASP A 137 -3.60 5.26 6.18
CA ASP A 137 -3.56 6.45 7.00
C ASP A 137 -3.58 7.74 6.17
N LEU A 138 -3.91 8.86 6.82
CA LEU A 138 -3.96 10.19 6.23
C LEU A 138 -2.74 11.04 6.61
N LEU A 139 -1.60 10.41 6.81
CA LEU A 139 -0.38 11.08 7.24
C LEU A 139 0.09 12.11 6.21
N LEU A 140 0.03 11.76 4.92
CA LEU A 140 0.44 12.61 3.80
C LEU A 140 -0.46 13.84 3.67
N GLU A 141 -1.78 13.66 3.69
CA GLU A 141 -2.76 14.74 3.59
C GLU A 141 -2.67 15.68 4.78
N THR A 142 -2.48 15.11 5.98
CA THR A 142 -2.30 15.91 7.20
C THR A 142 -1.02 16.74 7.14
N ALA A 143 0.07 16.16 6.64
CA ALA A 143 1.33 16.85 6.44
C ALA A 143 1.24 17.92 5.33
N ALA A 144 0.61 17.62 4.21
CA ALA A 144 0.38 18.55 3.11
C ALA A 144 -0.43 19.77 3.58
N LYS A 145 -1.52 19.54 4.34
CA LYS A 145 -2.31 20.61 4.93
C LYS A 145 -1.49 21.51 5.86
N ARG A 146 -0.56 20.93 6.63
CA ARG A 146 0.34 21.71 7.51
C ARG A 146 1.35 22.56 6.77
N LEU A 147 1.70 22.16 5.56
CA LEU A 147 2.61 22.89 4.68
C LEU A 147 1.88 23.85 3.73
N ASP A 148 0.55 23.91 3.80
CA ASP A 148 -0.30 24.66 2.87
C ASP A 148 -0.04 24.28 1.40
N LEU A 149 0.14 22.98 1.17
CA LEU A 149 0.38 22.43 -0.17
C LEU A 149 -0.92 22.01 -0.83
N ASP A 150 -1.15 22.51 -2.04
CA ASP A 150 -2.17 21.96 -2.93
C ASP A 150 -1.60 20.71 -3.64
N VAL A 151 -1.94 19.56 -3.11
CA VAL A 151 -1.48 18.27 -3.65
C VAL A 151 -2.40 17.73 -4.75
N GLY A 152 -3.58 18.29 -4.91
CA GLY A 152 -4.57 17.90 -5.91
C GLY A 152 -4.75 16.37 -5.98
N GLU A 153 -4.74 15.81 -7.21
CA GLU A 153 -4.82 14.37 -7.47
C GLU A 153 -3.44 13.68 -7.55
N ARG A 154 -2.41 14.26 -6.91
CA ARG A 154 -1.04 13.73 -6.96
C ARG A 154 -0.78 12.63 -5.95
N ILE A 155 -1.66 12.47 -4.96
CA ILE A 155 -1.60 11.37 -3.99
C ILE A 155 -2.72 10.38 -4.31
N LEU A 156 -2.35 9.14 -4.63
CA LEU A 156 -3.29 8.06 -4.95
C LEU A 156 -3.18 6.94 -3.92
N HIS A 157 -4.22 6.76 -3.11
CA HIS A 157 -4.34 5.62 -2.19
C HIS A 157 -4.87 4.40 -2.94
N LEU A 158 -4.00 3.48 -3.33
CA LEU A 158 -4.36 2.31 -4.13
C LEU A 158 -5.21 1.29 -3.35
N HIS A 159 -5.03 1.21 -2.03
CA HIS A 159 -5.88 0.42 -1.16
C HIS A 159 -7.04 1.22 -0.54
N GLY A 160 -7.18 2.48 -0.91
CA GLY A 160 -8.12 3.41 -0.31
C GLY A 160 -7.56 4.07 0.94
N ALA A 161 -8.18 5.20 1.35
CA ALA A 161 -7.86 5.92 2.57
C ALA A 161 -8.90 5.67 3.65
N ILE A 162 -8.49 5.73 4.92
CA ILE A 162 -9.34 5.34 6.05
C ILE A 162 -10.58 6.22 6.24
N ASN A 163 -10.60 7.42 5.70
CA ASN A 163 -11.77 8.30 5.67
C ASN A 163 -12.79 7.92 4.59
N GLU A 164 -12.47 6.96 3.73
CA GLU A 164 -13.31 6.56 2.62
C GLU A 164 -14.22 5.39 2.97
N LYS A 165 -15.33 5.28 2.22
CA LYS A 165 -16.27 4.17 2.36
C LYS A 165 -15.65 2.85 1.89
N ASN A 166 -14.87 2.90 0.83
CA ASN A 166 -14.32 1.74 0.17
C ASN A 166 -12.84 1.59 0.49
N LEU A 167 -12.46 0.44 1.04
CA LEU A 167 -11.09 0.03 1.29
C LEU A 167 -10.85 -1.30 0.59
N ALA A 168 -9.72 -1.45 -0.08
CA ALA A 168 -9.24 -2.74 -0.54
C ALA A 168 -8.29 -3.31 0.52
N TRP A 169 -8.64 -4.48 1.03
CA TRP A 169 -7.77 -5.18 1.97
C TRP A 169 -6.63 -5.86 1.22
N PRO A 170 -5.43 -5.93 1.80
CA PRO A 170 -4.33 -6.70 1.24
C PRO A 170 -4.62 -8.19 1.43
N THR A 171 -5.44 -8.78 0.57
CA THR A 171 -5.86 -10.17 0.69
C THR A 171 -5.44 -11.00 -0.50
N TYR A 172 -5.11 -12.27 -0.28
CA TYR A 172 -4.80 -13.24 -1.35
C TYR A 172 -5.98 -13.51 -2.28
N THR A 173 -7.19 -13.15 -1.87
CA THR A 173 -8.44 -13.50 -2.54
C THR A 173 -9.03 -12.39 -3.40
N LYS A 174 -8.34 -11.26 -3.55
CA LYS A 174 -8.85 -10.11 -4.32
C LYS A 174 -9.29 -10.47 -5.74
N PHE A 175 -8.57 -11.37 -6.41
CA PHE A 175 -8.89 -11.82 -7.76
C PHE A 175 -10.04 -12.83 -7.82
N ALA A 176 -10.41 -13.50 -6.73
CA ALA A 176 -11.45 -14.51 -6.71
C ALA A 176 -12.86 -13.93 -6.92
N TYR A 177 -13.03 -12.62 -6.74
CA TYR A 177 -14.36 -11.99 -6.70
C TYR A 177 -14.77 -11.25 -7.97
N GLY A 178 -14.12 -11.49 -9.09
CA GLY A 178 -14.47 -10.89 -10.36
C GLY A 178 -14.25 -9.37 -10.37
N THR A 179 -13.37 -8.92 -11.20
CA THR A 179 -12.85 -7.54 -11.30
C THR A 179 -13.89 -6.47 -11.65
N THR A 180 -15.12 -6.82 -11.99
CA THR A 180 -16.14 -5.89 -12.51
C THR A 180 -16.70 -4.91 -11.47
N LYS A 181 -16.39 -5.09 -10.18
CA LYS A 181 -16.89 -4.22 -9.09
C LYS A 181 -15.80 -3.81 -8.09
N MET A 182 -14.57 -3.62 -8.53
CA MET A 182 -13.54 -3.06 -7.65
C MET A 182 -13.85 -1.59 -7.36
N PRO A 183 -14.21 -1.22 -6.13
CA PRO A 183 -14.54 0.16 -5.77
C PRO A 183 -13.42 1.16 -6.05
N LEU A 184 -12.19 0.67 -6.12
CA LEU A 184 -10.97 1.46 -6.35
C LEU A 184 -10.45 1.37 -7.79
N ALA A 185 -11.17 0.70 -8.70
CA ALA A 185 -10.76 0.56 -10.10
C ALA A 185 -10.36 1.88 -10.79
N PRO A 186 -11.03 3.03 -10.56
CA PRO A 186 -10.60 4.30 -11.15
C PRO A 186 -9.20 4.73 -10.71
N ARG A 187 -8.79 4.46 -9.46
CA ARG A 187 -7.45 4.81 -8.95
C ARG A 187 -6.39 3.90 -9.53
N TRP A 188 -6.66 2.61 -9.59
CA TRP A 188 -5.77 1.65 -10.24
C TRP A 188 -5.59 1.96 -11.72
N LYS A 189 -6.69 2.33 -12.41
CA LYS A 189 -6.63 2.82 -13.79
C LYS A 189 -5.76 4.06 -13.90
N ARG A 190 -5.95 5.03 -13.01
CA ARG A 190 -5.13 6.25 -13.00
C ARG A 190 -3.65 5.97 -12.73
N ALA A 191 -3.34 5.11 -11.76
CA ALA A 191 -1.97 4.67 -11.49
C ALA A 191 -1.35 3.98 -12.71
N TYR A 192 -2.11 3.12 -13.38
CA TYR A 192 -1.67 2.50 -14.63
C TYR A 192 -1.40 3.53 -15.72
N GLU A 193 -2.26 4.52 -15.92
CA GLU A 193 -2.08 5.59 -16.91
C GLU A 193 -0.81 6.40 -16.65
N ILE A 194 -0.52 6.70 -15.36
CA ILE A 194 0.71 7.37 -14.94
C ILE A 194 1.92 6.50 -15.27
N LEU A 195 1.93 5.23 -14.86
CA LEU A 195 3.04 4.30 -15.07
C LEU A 195 3.26 3.97 -16.56
N ARG A 196 2.21 4.00 -17.35
CA ARG A 196 2.29 3.79 -18.81
C ARG A 196 2.96 4.94 -19.53
N ASN A 197 2.86 6.16 -19.03
CA ASN A 197 3.44 7.35 -19.69
C ASN A 197 4.93 7.49 -19.36
N GLN A 198 5.73 6.53 -19.81
CA GLN A 198 7.17 6.46 -19.54
C GLN A 198 7.95 7.69 -19.96
N ALA A 199 7.48 8.41 -21.00
CA ALA A 199 8.14 9.64 -21.46
C ALA A 199 8.15 10.77 -20.42
N THR A 200 7.27 10.67 -19.39
CA THR A 200 7.15 11.69 -18.34
C THR A 200 7.74 11.24 -17.02
N ILE A 201 8.26 10.00 -16.94
CA ILE A 201 8.80 9.42 -15.71
C ILE A 201 10.32 9.47 -15.74
N ASP A 202 10.93 10.08 -14.72
CA ASP A 202 12.38 10.03 -14.50
C ASP A 202 12.81 8.78 -13.75
N LYS A 203 12.08 8.43 -12.69
CA LYS A 203 12.43 7.33 -11.80
C LYS A 203 11.23 6.84 -10.99
N LEU A 204 11.33 5.59 -10.53
CA LEU A 204 10.46 5.03 -9.48
C LEU A 204 11.23 4.97 -8.17
N VAL A 205 10.63 5.41 -7.07
CA VAL A 205 11.23 5.38 -5.74
C VAL A 205 10.28 4.70 -4.76
N PHE A 206 10.58 3.46 -4.40
CA PHE A 206 9.84 2.71 -3.38
C PHE A 206 10.38 3.07 -2.00
N ILE A 207 9.52 3.50 -1.09
CA ILE A 207 9.91 3.90 0.27
C ILE A 207 9.08 3.13 1.29
N GLY A 208 9.75 2.33 2.11
CA GLY A 208 9.11 1.56 3.18
C GLY A 208 8.06 0.56 2.70
N TYR A 209 8.06 0.20 1.42
CA TYR A 209 7.21 -0.83 0.86
C TYR A 209 7.97 -2.13 0.74
N SER A 210 7.40 -3.22 1.21
CA SER A 210 8.08 -4.53 1.24
C SER A 210 7.80 -5.37 0.01
N MET A 211 6.86 -4.98 -0.84
CA MET A 211 6.36 -5.74 -1.98
C MET A 211 6.02 -7.19 -1.58
N PRO A 212 5.08 -7.40 -0.65
CA PRO A 212 4.81 -8.72 -0.12
C PRO A 212 4.40 -9.69 -1.25
N PRO A 213 4.71 -10.98 -1.13
CA PRO A 213 4.36 -11.98 -2.15
C PRO A 213 2.86 -12.02 -2.47
N SER A 214 2.03 -11.75 -1.49
CA SER A 214 0.56 -11.70 -1.56
C SER A 214 0.02 -10.51 -2.36
N ASP A 215 0.76 -9.43 -2.48
CA ASP A 215 0.32 -8.24 -3.24
C ASP A 215 0.53 -8.43 -4.74
N LEU A 216 -0.18 -9.42 -5.29
CA LEU A 216 -0.12 -9.77 -6.71
C LEU A 216 -0.66 -8.66 -7.60
N GLU A 217 -1.60 -7.84 -7.11
CA GLU A 217 -2.18 -6.74 -7.87
C GLU A 217 -1.15 -5.66 -8.13
N THR A 218 -0.38 -5.29 -7.12
CA THR A 218 0.70 -4.31 -7.27
C THR A 218 1.76 -4.82 -8.25
N LYS A 219 2.19 -6.07 -8.11
CA LYS A 219 3.14 -6.66 -9.05
C LYS A 219 2.58 -6.69 -10.47
N SER A 220 1.30 -7.04 -10.61
CA SER A 220 0.61 -7.08 -11.90
C SER A 220 0.49 -5.68 -12.50
N LEU A 221 0.23 -4.65 -11.70
CA LEU A 221 0.19 -3.26 -12.17
C LEU A 221 1.51 -2.85 -12.83
N PHE A 222 2.64 -3.07 -12.15
CA PHE A 222 3.96 -2.72 -12.68
C PHE A 222 4.34 -3.58 -13.89
N ASN A 223 4.11 -4.89 -13.81
CA ASN A 223 4.39 -5.81 -14.92
C ASN A 223 3.55 -5.48 -16.15
N TYR A 224 2.26 -5.17 -15.97
CA TYR A 224 1.38 -4.85 -17.08
C TYR A 224 1.73 -3.50 -17.72
N ALA A 225 2.06 -2.50 -16.93
CA ALA A 225 2.53 -1.21 -17.44
C ALA A 225 3.81 -1.39 -18.27
N ASP A 226 4.78 -2.16 -17.79
CA ASP A 226 6.01 -2.48 -18.51
C ASP A 226 5.73 -3.30 -19.79
N TRP A 227 4.87 -4.32 -19.71
CA TRP A 227 4.51 -5.16 -20.84
C TRP A 227 3.83 -4.36 -21.95
N ILE A 228 2.82 -3.53 -21.63
CA ILE A 228 2.13 -2.70 -22.62
C ILE A 228 3.08 -1.70 -23.26
N ASN A 229 3.97 -1.09 -22.49
CA ASN A 229 4.97 -0.17 -23.04
C ASN A 229 5.88 -0.84 -24.09
N ARG A 230 6.12 -2.14 -23.97
CA ARG A 230 6.87 -2.93 -24.97
C ARG A 230 6.05 -3.31 -26.18
N MET A 231 4.77 -3.64 -25.96
CA MET A 231 3.88 -4.08 -27.05
C MET A 231 3.35 -2.90 -27.87
N SER A 232 3.34 -1.69 -27.28
CA SER A 232 2.81 -0.47 -27.91
C SER A 232 3.81 0.24 -28.83
N GLY A 233 4.88 -0.43 -29.25
CA GLY A 233 5.63 0.00 -30.42
C GLY A 233 4.61 0.18 -31.56
N PRO A 234 4.65 1.29 -32.34
CA PRO A 234 3.64 1.56 -33.33
C PRO A 234 3.62 0.46 -34.39
N SER A 235 2.73 -0.51 -34.25
CA SER A 235 2.33 -1.38 -35.34
C SER A 235 1.32 -0.63 -36.19
N TYR A 236 1.77 0.38 -36.88
CA TYR A 236 1.01 0.98 -37.95
C TYR A 236 1.46 0.31 -39.26
N GLU A 237 0.51 -0.28 -39.96
CA GLU A 237 0.61 -0.73 -41.36
C GLU A 237 1.72 -1.76 -41.68
N GLY A 238 1.83 -2.85 -40.91
CA GLY A 238 2.67 -3.99 -41.33
C GLY A 238 4.19 -3.75 -41.40
N LYS A 239 4.67 -2.56 -41.08
CA LYS A 239 6.10 -2.27 -40.94
C LYS A 239 6.53 -2.49 -39.50
N ARG A 240 7.45 -3.44 -39.30
CA ARG A 240 8.18 -3.56 -38.01
C ARG A 240 8.88 -2.24 -37.75
N VAL A 241 8.30 -1.41 -36.87
CA VAL A 241 9.03 -0.26 -36.32
C VAL A 241 10.14 -0.83 -35.46
N PRO A 242 11.38 -0.32 -35.59
CA PRO A 242 12.48 -0.75 -34.73
C PRO A 242 12.05 -0.63 -33.27
N ALA A 243 12.36 -1.66 -32.49
CA ALA A 243 12.02 -1.70 -31.06
C ALA A 243 12.29 -0.34 -30.44
N VAL A 244 11.22 0.34 -30.03
CA VAL A 244 11.31 1.63 -29.37
C VAL A 244 12.33 1.48 -28.25
N LYS A 245 13.33 2.36 -28.19
CA LYS A 245 14.31 2.43 -27.13
C LYS A 245 13.58 2.19 -25.81
N HIS A 246 13.92 1.10 -25.14
CA HIS A 246 13.36 0.79 -23.84
C HIS A 246 13.73 1.96 -22.92
N TYR A 247 12.78 2.83 -22.64
CA TYR A 247 12.93 3.81 -21.58
C TYR A 247 12.86 3.03 -20.26
N SER A 248 13.98 2.55 -19.78
CA SER A 248 14.12 2.00 -18.47
C SER A 248 14.43 3.15 -17.53
N TYR A 249 13.40 3.64 -16.83
CA TYR A 249 13.64 4.57 -15.75
C TYR A 249 14.27 3.83 -14.57
N PRO A 250 15.24 4.43 -13.86
CA PRO A 250 15.87 3.78 -12.72
C PRO A 250 14.86 3.53 -11.59
N ILE A 251 15.01 2.38 -10.94
CA ILE A 251 14.16 1.96 -9.81
C ILE A 251 15.01 1.99 -8.56
N PHE A 252 14.57 2.74 -7.56
CA PHE A 252 15.21 2.81 -6.25
C PHE A 252 14.30 2.20 -5.19
N VAL A 253 14.90 1.44 -4.27
CA VAL A 253 14.18 0.87 -3.12
C VAL A 253 14.84 1.35 -1.85
N VAL A 254 14.17 2.23 -1.13
CA VAL A 254 14.59 2.78 0.17
C VAL A 254 13.93 1.97 1.28
N ASN A 255 14.68 1.06 1.86
CA ASN A 255 14.19 0.22 2.95
C ASN A 255 15.36 -0.26 3.80
N PRO A 256 15.28 -0.18 5.14
CA PRO A 256 16.38 -0.61 6.01
C PRO A 256 16.64 -2.13 5.96
N SER A 257 15.65 -2.92 5.59
CA SER A 257 15.76 -4.38 5.50
C SER A 257 16.18 -4.85 4.11
N LYS A 258 17.41 -5.32 3.96
CA LYS A 258 17.88 -5.95 2.72
C LYS A 258 17.13 -7.25 2.37
N LYS A 259 16.47 -7.89 3.33
CA LYS A 259 15.74 -9.16 3.13
C LYS A 259 14.62 -9.03 2.10
N ILE A 260 14.06 -7.83 1.92
CA ILE A 260 12.98 -7.58 0.97
C ILE A 260 13.47 -7.44 -0.48
N ALA A 261 14.77 -7.31 -0.74
CA ALA A 261 15.30 -7.10 -2.08
C ALA A 261 14.83 -8.19 -3.07
N LYS A 262 14.74 -9.45 -2.60
CA LYS A 262 14.24 -10.58 -3.41
C LYS A 262 12.82 -10.39 -3.93
N ASN A 263 11.99 -9.60 -3.26
CA ASN A 263 10.61 -9.37 -3.62
C ASN A 263 10.49 -8.47 -4.87
N TYR A 264 11.56 -7.78 -5.22
CA TYR A 264 11.65 -6.88 -6.37
C TYR A 264 12.28 -7.52 -7.61
N GLY A 265 12.68 -8.79 -7.53
CA GLY A 265 13.33 -9.53 -8.65
C GLY A 265 12.44 -9.78 -9.86
N PHE A 266 11.16 -9.34 -9.84
CA PHE A 266 10.28 -9.38 -10.99
C PHE A 266 10.49 -8.21 -11.96
N PHE A 267 11.15 -7.13 -11.52
CA PHE A 267 11.58 -6.07 -12.42
C PHE A 267 12.71 -6.57 -13.31
N ARG A 268 12.68 -6.23 -14.58
CA ARG A 268 13.76 -6.60 -15.50
C ARG A 268 15.08 -5.90 -15.22
N GLN A 269 14.98 -4.64 -14.81
CA GLN A 269 16.11 -3.86 -14.38
C GLN A 269 16.29 -4.08 -12.90
N ASP A 270 17.49 -4.44 -12.49
CA ASP A 270 17.81 -4.60 -11.07
C ASP A 270 17.60 -3.29 -10.33
N PRO A 271 16.70 -3.23 -9.35
CA PRO A 271 16.50 -2.03 -8.58
C PRO A 271 17.75 -1.68 -7.76
N VAL A 272 18.06 -0.41 -7.67
CA VAL A 272 19.09 0.10 -6.76
C VAL A 272 18.55 0.03 -5.34
N PHE A 273 19.03 -0.91 -4.55
CA PHE A 273 18.59 -1.11 -3.18
C PHE A 273 19.38 -0.26 -2.20
N LEU A 274 18.70 0.66 -1.54
CA LEU A 274 19.27 1.56 -0.53
C LEU A 274 18.83 1.07 0.86
N ALA A 275 19.75 0.43 1.59
CA ALA A 275 19.52 -0.04 2.96
C ALA A 275 19.46 1.13 3.95
N LEU A 276 18.49 2.02 3.79
CA LEU A 276 18.35 3.26 4.53
C LEU A 276 16.95 3.41 5.11
N THR A 277 16.85 4.09 6.24
CA THR A 277 15.60 4.68 6.69
C THR A 277 15.25 5.90 5.84
N LEU A 278 13.99 6.32 5.84
CA LEU A 278 13.55 7.55 5.17
C LEU A 278 14.39 8.76 5.61
N GLU A 279 14.63 8.90 6.92
CA GLU A 279 15.44 9.99 7.48
C GLU A 279 16.87 10.02 6.92
N LYS A 280 17.54 8.87 6.90
CA LYS A 280 18.91 8.78 6.35
C LYS A 280 18.94 9.05 4.86
N TRP A 281 17.92 8.61 4.13
CA TRP A 281 17.79 8.87 2.70
C TRP A 281 17.59 10.36 2.41
N LEU A 282 16.73 11.05 3.19
CA LEU A 282 16.52 12.48 3.04
C LEU A 282 17.76 13.34 3.36
N LYS A 283 18.67 12.86 4.23
CA LYS A 283 19.93 13.55 4.55
C LYS A 283 20.99 13.40 3.46
N LYS A 284 20.84 12.46 2.53
CA LYS A 284 21.79 12.36 1.41
C LYS A 284 21.56 13.50 0.44
N PRO A 285 22.64 14.16 -0.03
CA PRO A 285 22.53 15.11 -1.11
C PRO A 285 21.86 14.43 -2.29
N CYS A 286 20.98 15.14 -2.92
CA CYS A 286 20.02 14.67 -3.93
C CYS A 286 20.62 13.63 -4.86
N PHE A 287 19.89 12.53 -5.09
CA PHE A 287 20.04 11.71 -6.29
C PHE A 287 19.69 12.50 -7.59
N ALA A 288 19.78 13.82 -7.54
CA ALA A 288 19.55 14.73 -8.66
C ALA A 288 20.71 14.77 -9.67
N GLU A 289 21.85 14.11 -9.37
CA GLU A 289 23.07 14.26 -10.20
C GLU A 289 23.56 12.95 -10.82
N HIS A 290 22.68 12.04 -11.18
CA HIS A 290 23.04 10.99 -12.13
C HIS A 290 22.20 11.18 -13.40
N HIS A 291 22.60 12.21 -14.15
CA HIS A 291 22.35 12.30 -15.59
C HIS A 291 23.31 11.42 -16.37
#